data_a302a09b228a55759679fcdd863ccdf6
#
_entry.id   a302a09b228a55759679fcdd863ccdf6
#
_cell.length_a   1.000
_cell.length_b   1.000
_cell.length_c   1.000
_cell.angle_alpha   90.00
_cell.angle_beta   90.00
_cell.angle_gamma   90.00
#
_symmetry.space_group_name_H-M   'P 1'
#
loop_
_entity.id
_entity.type
_entity.pdbx_description
1 polymer ?
#
loop_
_entity_poly.entity_id
_entity_poly.type
_entity_poly.pdbx_seq_one_letter_code
_entity_poly.pdbx_strand_id
1 'polypeptide(L)'
;MKRAFCVIAGACSLLGWAPADEAGMKNALADWQMRQSDWESAFKTAESDEKRAELMESRPNAIPVAQELWRQVGRDLQKPETQKPYLLPAVIWFLDHPQAVAQAFPNGDVARKIVVLCLDSLENTLFREKGAGKAAYALSNSRDLRCRVILEQIKDYNQFPEDQGLSALGLAMVMKETTGMLQDDVRLVAARGKLLKDAIIKCYDSSFGPVPVRNLVKEELYEIRNLNIGQTGPKISLPSTATGAEVTVPSGDKPVLLVFWDPRDVRSVQFLQKAVSLRKEFPGLTVMPVAPGNSEDVKKALLNLEMDTPSLVDEKAAAFKDYRVMLTPRVYLLDPAGKILMRGTPDMLFDANLYAVMGKLEGKKNRKIGRAHV
;
A
#
# COMPACT_ATOMS: atom_id res chain seq x y z
N MET A 1 -34.27 2.01 -47.50
CA MET A 1 -34.41 1.64 -46.07
C MET A 1 -33.58 2.62 -45.24
N LYS A 2 -34.21 3.66 -44.72
CA LYS A 2 -33.61 4.66 -43.84
C LYS A 2 -33.66 4.14 -42.40
N ARG A 3 -32.51 3.83 -41.81
CA ARG A 3 -32.42 3.49 -40.38
C ARG A 3 -32.39 4.78 -39.57
N ALA A 4 -33.43 4.94 -38.76
CA ALA A 4 -33.54 6.02 -37.80
C ALA A 4 -32.51 5.83 -36.69
N PHE A 5 -31.62 6.80 -36.52
CA PHE A 5 -30.79 6.96 -35.33
C PHE A 5 -31.70 7.53 -34.22
N CYS A 6 -32.06 6.69 -33.27
CA CYS A 6 -32.68 7.14 -32.04
C CYS A 6 -31.62 7.75 -31.16
N VAL A 7 -31.59 9.08 -31.10
CA VAL A 7 -30.80 9.87 -30.15
C VAL A 7 -31.49 9.70 -28.78
N ILE A 8 -30.87 8.94 -27.89
CA ILE A 8 -31.19 8.96 -26.46
C ILE A 8 -30.58 10.22 -25.88
N ALA A 9 -31.23 11.34 -26.14
CA ALA A 9 -31.01 12.62 -25.46
C ALA A 9 -32.04 12.75 -24.33
N GLY A 10 -31.88 12.02 -23.28
CA GLY A 10 -32.83 12.06 -22.18
C GLY A 10 -32.22 11.67 -20.86
N ALA A 11 -31.98 12.67 -20.02
CA ALA A 11 -31.82 12.66 -18.57
C ALA A 11 -30.58 13.37 -17.98
N CYS A 12 -29.89 14.23 -18.74
CA CYS A 12 -28.87 15.11 -18.15
C CYS A 12 -29.27 16.58 -18.02
N SER A 13 -30.58 16.93 -18.19
CA SER A 13 -31.01 18.32 -18.36
C SER A 13 -31.71 18.94 -17.14
N LEU A 14 -31.58 18.40 -15.94
CA LEU A 14 -32.28 18.95 -14.75
C LEU A 14 -31.38 19.45 -13.61
N LEU A 15 -30.08 19.43 -13.75
CA LEU A 15 -29.20 20.22 -12.88
C LEU A 15 -28.84 21.47 -13.67
N GLY A 16 -29.51 22.59 -13.39
CA GLY A 16 -29.17 23.88 -13.94
C GLY A 16 -27.69 24.17 -13.68
N TRP A 17 -26.90 24.10 -14.75
CA TRP A 17 -25.46 24.31 -14.68
C TRP A 17 -25.19 25.79 -14.40
N ALA A 18 -24.94 26.13 -13.14
CA ALA A 18 -24.37 27.41 -12.80
C ALA A 18 -23.02 27.60 -13.56
N PRO A 19 -22.61 28.84 -13.92
CA PRO A 19 -21.29 29.07 -14.42
C PRO A 19 -20.26 28.54 -13.40
N ALA A 20 -19.12 28.02 -13.88
CA ALA A 20 -18.06 27.55 -13.01
C ALA A 20 -17.67 28.66 -12.02
N ASP A 21 -17.69 28.31 -10.73
CA ASP A 21 -17.42 29.26 -9.65
C ASP A 21 -16.16 28.84 -8.88
N GLU A 22 -15.06 29.49 -9.20
CA GLU A 22 -13.78 29.31 -8.53
C GLU A 22 -13.88 29.62 -7.02
N ALA A 23 -14.62 30.63 -6.64
CA ALA A 23 -14.80 31.04 -5.26
C ALA A 23 -15.63 30.00 -4.49
N GLY A 24 -16.73 29.51 -5.07
CA GLY A 24 -17.55 28.46 -4.52
C GLY A 24 -16.77 27.15 -4.31
N MET A 25 -15.94 26.76 -5.30
CA MET A 25 -15.07 25.61 -5.19
C MET A 25 -14.06 25.76 -4.04
N LYS A 26 -13.37 26.92 -3.95
CA LYS A 26 -12.41 27.20 -2.88
C LYS A 26 -13.07 27.15 -1.50
N ASN A 27 -14.25 27.71 -1.36
CA ASN A 27 -15.02 27.69 -0.11
C ASN A 27 -15.41 26.27 0.29
N ALA A 28 -15.87 25.44 -0.66
CA ALA A 28 -16.23 24.05 -0.39
C ALA A 28 -15.02 23.22 0.07
N LEU A 29 -13.85 23.44 -0.56
CA LEU A 29 -12.61 22.75 -0.16
C LEU A 29 -12.09 23.25 1.19
N ALA A 30 -12.14 24.55 1.47
CA ALA A 30 -11.71 25.12 2.74
C ALA A 30 -12.58 24.62 3.91
N ASP A 31 -13.90 24.61 3.73
CA ASP A 31 -14.84 24.08 4.71
C ASP A 31 -14.62 22.56 4.97
N TRP A 32 -14.37 21.81 3.91
CA TRP A 32 -14.00 20.39 4.03
C TRP A 32 -12.71 20.21 4.84
N GLN A 33 -11.65 20.93 4.50
CA GLN A 33 -10.36 20.85 5.19
C GLN A 33 -10.47 21.21 6.66
N MET A 34 -11.22 22.25 7.00
CA MET A 34 -11.47 22.65 8.37
C MET A 34 -12.17 21.52 9.16
N ARG A 35 -13.30 21.02 8.67
CA ARG A 35 -14.04 19.92 9.33
C ARG A 35 -13.20 18.66 9.48
N GLN A 36 -12.42 18.30 8.47
CA GLN A 36 -11.54 17.14 8.53
C GLN A 36 -10.43 17.32 9.57
N SER A 37 -9.80 18.50 9.61
CA SER A 37 -8.76 18.83 10.59
C SER A 37 -9.28 18.82 12.03
N ASP A 38 -10.47 19.39 12.26
CA ASP A 38 -11.10 19.40 13.58
C ASP A 38 -11.42 17.98 14.06
N TRP A 39 -11.97 17.16 13.16
CA TRP A 39 -12.25 15.76 13.44
C TRP A 39 -10.96 14.97 13.73
N GLU A 40 -9.92 15.11 12.91
CA GLU A 40 -8.64 14.44 13.13
C GLU A 40 -7.99 14.83 14.46
N SER A 41 -8.06 16.11 14.81
CA SER A 41 -7.54 16.61 16.08
C SER A 41 -8.29 15.98 17.25
N ALA A 42 -9.63 15.99 17.21
CA ALA A 42 -10.45 15.36 18.22
C ALA A 42 -10.19 13.85 18.34
N PHE A 43 -10.04 13.16 17.20
CA PHE A 43 -9.76 11.73 17.18
C PHE A 43 -8.39 11.37 17.77
N LYS A 44 -7.35 12.19 17.48
CA LYS A 44 -5.99 11.99 18.03
C LYS A 44 -5.93 12.23 19.54
N THR A 45 -6.75 13.15 20.05
CA THR A 45 -6.77 13.51 21.48
C THR A 45 -7.80 12.72 22.28
N ALA A 46 -8.57 11.83 21.66
CA ALA A 46 -9.56 11.00 22.35
C ALA A 46 -8.89 10.05 23.35
N GLU A 47 -9.32 10.15 24.62
CA GLU A 47 -8.71 9.45 25.76
C GLU A 47 -9.19 7.99 25.91
N SER A 48 -10.31 7.61 25.26
CA SER A 48 -10.85 6.25 25.33
C SER A 48 -11.24 5.68 23.98
N ASP A 49 -11.37 4.36 23.90
CA ASP A 49 -11.80 3.67 22.68
C ASP A 49 -13.29 3.93 22.38
N GLU A 50 -14.13 4.11 23.43
CA GLU A 50 -15.53 4.49 23.27
C GLU A 50 -15.64 5.87 22.61
N LYS A 51 -14.80 6.82 23.06
CA LYS A 51 -14.78 8.17 22.46
C LYS A 51 -14.30 8.16 21.02
N ARG A 52 -13.33 7.31 20.71
CA ARG A 52 -12.90 7.10 19.32
C ARG A 52 -14.00 6.49 18.46
N ALA A 53 -14.76 5.55 18.99
CA ALA A 53 -15.91 4.97 18.28
C ALA A 53 -16.99 6.01 17.96
N GLU A 54 -17.38 6.86 18.92
CA GLU A 54 -18.30 7.98 18.70
C GLU A 54 -17.79 8.94 17.60
N LEU A 55 -16.50 9.28 17.64
CA LEU A 55 -15.88 10.15 16.65
C LEU A 55 -15.85 9.50 15.25
N MET A 56 -15.72 8.17 15.15
CA MET A 56 -15.83 7.49 13.87
C MET A 56 -17.22 7.61 13.24
N GLU A 57 -18.29 7.60 14.04
CA GLU A 57 -19.66 7.83 13.55
C GLU A 57 -19.89 9.27 13.07
N SER A 58 -19.21 10.23 13.71
CA SER A 58 -19.28 11.66 13.37
C SER A 58 -18.26 12.12 12.34
N ARG A 59 -17.57 11.18 11.68
CA ARG A 59 -16.59 11.51 10.64
C ARG A 59 -17.22 12.38 9.55
N PRO A 60 -16.51 13.46 9.09
CA PRO A 60 -17.02 14.32 8.05
C PRO A 60 -17.44 13.55 6.78
N ASN A 61 -18.66 13.80 6.32
CA ASN A 61 -19.20 13.16 5.13
C ASN A 61 -18.69 13.86 3.87
N ALA A 62 -17.95 13.12 3.05
CA ALA A 62 -17.38 13.61 1.80
C ALA A 62 -18.38 13.64 0.62
N ILE A 63 -19.53 12.96 0.74
CA ILE A 63 -20.52 12.85 -0.36
C ILE A 63 -21.06 14.23 -0.79
N PRO A 64 -21.54 15.11 0.13
CA PRO A 64 -22.01 16.45 -0.25
C PRO A 64 -20.92 17.29 -0.89
N VAL A 65 -19.65 17.13 -0.46
CA VAL A 65 -18.51 17.85 -1.03
C VAL A 65 -18.27 17.43 -2.47
N ALA A 66 -18.34 16.12 -2.77
CA ALA A 66 -18.21 15.61 -4.14
C ALA A 66 -19.29 16.21 -5.06
N GLN A 67 -20.54 16.28 -4.60
CA GLN A 67 -21.66 16.85 -5.35
C GLN A 67 -21.47 18.34 -5.60
N GLU A 68 -21.06 19.08 -4.55
CA GLU A 68 -20.83 20.53 -4.65
C GLU A 68 -19.64 20.83 -5.56
N LEU A 69 -18.52 20.14 -5.43
CA LEU A 69 -17.37 20.34 -6.32
C LEU A 69 -17.74 20.06 -7.78
N TRP A 70 -18.47 18.96 -8.03
CA TRP A 70 -18.92 18.66 -9.39
C TRP A 70 -19.83 19.76 -9.96
N ARG A 71 -20.73 20.31 -9.15
CA ARG A 71 -21.59 21.42 -9.53
C ARG A 71 -20.79 22.66 -9.92
N GLN A 72 -19.69 22.94 -9.19
CA GLN A 72 -18.84 24.13 -9.42
C GLN A 72 -17.90 23.95 -10.63
N VAL A 73 -17.27 22.80 -10.80
CA VAL A 73 -16.18 22.64 -11.78
C VAL A 73 -16.50 21.70 -12.94
N GLY A 74 -17.58 20.92 -12.86
CA GLY A 74 -17.87 19.85 -13.82
C GLY A 74 -18.00 20.29 -15.26
N ARG A 75 -18.46 21.53 -15.51
CA ARG A 75 -18.51 22.13 -16.85
C ARG A 75 -17.11 22.38 -17.41
N ASP A 76 -16.22 22.95 -16.61
CA ASP A 76 -14.89 23.32 -17.04
C ASP A 76 -13.98 22.08 -17.20
N LEU A 77 -14.15 21.08 -16.36
CA LEU A 77 -13.48 19.79 -16.53
C LEU A 77 -13.84 19.07 -17.85
N GLN A 78 -15.02 19.33 -18.41
CA GLN A 78 -15.43 18.77 -19.69
C GLN A 78 -14.87 19.51 -20.92
N LYS A 79 -14.10 20.60 -20.71
CA LYS A 79 -13.51 21.43 -21.77
C LYS A 79 -11.99 21.41 -21.66
N PRO A 80 -11.32 20.36 -22.12
CA PRO A 80 -9.88 20.19 -21.94
C PRO A 80 -9.04 21.33 -22.52
N GLU A 81 -9.48 21.94 -23.60
CA GLU A 81 -8.78 23.06 -24.23
C GLU A 81 -8.86 24.40 -23.45
N THR A 82 -9.73 24.50 -22.47
CA THR A 82 -9.90 25.70 -21.63
C THR A 82 -9.57 25.45 -20.16
N GLN A 83 -8.93 24.32 -19.86
CA GLN A 83 -8.62 23.97 -18.47
C GLN A 83 -7.73 25.00 -17.80
N LYS A 84 -8.17 25.43 -16.64
CA LYS A 84 -7.54 26.51 -15.87
C LYS A 84 -6.84 25.95 -14.63
N PRO A 85 -5.72 26.55 -14.21
CA PRO A 85 -4.98 26.11 -13.02
C PRO A 85 -5.82 25.95 -11.76
N TYR A 86 -6.88 26.75 -11.60
CA TYR A 86 -7.75 26.70 -10.43
C TYR A 86 -8.49 25.37 -10.26
N LEU A 87 -8.61 24.54 -11.32
CA LEU A 87 -9.25 23.23 -11.26
C LEU A 87 -8.42 22.20 -10.49
N LEU A 88 -7.11 22.39 -10.38
CA LEU A 88 -6.19 21.41 -9.80
C LEU A 88 -6.58 20.93 -8.40
N PRO A 89 -6.96 21.80 -7.43
CA PRO A 89 -7.38 21.33 -6.11
C PRO A 89 -8.61 20.42 -6.13
N ALA A 90 -9.59 20.71 -6.99
CA ALA A 90 -10.78 19.84 -7.14
C ALA A 90 -10.43 18.51 -7.81
N VAL A 91 -9.56 18.52 -8.82
CA VAL A 91 -9.05 17.31 -9.48
C VAL A 91 -8.36 16.40 -8.47
N ILE A 92 -7.46 16.95 -7.64
CA ILE A 92 -6.79 16.20 -6.59
C ILE A 92 -7.80 15.63 -5.60
N TRP A 93 -8.76 16.45 -5.16
CA TRP A 93 -9.77 16.00 -4.20
C TRP A 93 -10.61 14.83 -4.73
N PHE A 94 -11.05 14.88 -6.00
CA PHE A 94 -11.81 13.77 -6.61
C PHE A 94 -11.00 12.48 -6.68
N LEU A 95 -9.71 12.57 -7.00
CA LEU A 95 -8.82 11.42 -7.08
C LEU A 95 -8.50 10.84 -5.70
N ASP A 96 -8.40 11.68 -4.66
CA ASP A 96 -8.15 11.25 -3.29
C ASP A 96 -9.40 10.64 -2.61
N HIS A 97 -10.62 10.93 -3.14
CA HIS A 97 -11.88 10.48 -2.54
C HIS A 97 -12.75 9.64 -3.49
N PRO A 98 -12.21 8.60 -4.15
CA PRO A 98 -12.95 7.85 -5.18
C PRO A 98 -14.20 7.17 -4.63
N GLN A 99 -14.22 6.76 -3.35
CA GLN A 99 -15.39 6.17 -2.73
C GLN A 99 -16.51 7.19 -2.53
N ALA A 100 -16.18 8.41 -2.10
CA ALA A 100 -17.16 9.49 -1.96
C ALA A 100 -17.75 9.88 -3.33
N VAL A 101 -16.92 9.92 -4.38
CA VAL A 101 -17.38 10.16 -5.76
C VAL A 101 -18.36 9.06 -6.20
N ALA A 102 -18.01 7.79 -5.97
CA ALA A 102 -18.89 6.68 -6.33
C ALA A 102 -20.23 6.70 -5.59
N GLN A 103 -20.23 7.09 -4.32
CA GLN A 103 -21.46 7.20 -3.52
C GLN A 103 -22.28 8.46 -3.86
N ALA A 104 -21.62 9.58 -4.17
CA ALA A 104 -22.27 10.81 -4.58
C ALA A 104 -23.01 10.67 -5.92
N PHE A 105 -22.51 9.80 -6.79
CA PHE A 105 -23.02 9.55 -8.13
C PHE A 105 -23.26 8.05 -8.33
N PRO A 106 -24.36 7.50 -7.79
CA PRO A 106 -24.66 6.05 -7.84
C PRO A 106 -24.83 5.52 -9.27
N ASN A 107 -25.09 6.41 -10.24
CA ASN A 107 -24.86 6.07 -11.64
C ASN A 107 -23.34 5.97 -11.88
N GLY A 108 -22.83 4.74 -11.93
CA GLY A 108 -21.40 4.46 -12.07
C GLY A 108 -20.75 5.08 -13.33
N ASP A 109 -21.53 5.48 -14.34
CA ASP A 109 -21.01 6.16 -15.53
C ASP A 109 -20.57 7.59 -15.23
N VAL A 110 -21.33 8.31 -14.37
CA VAL A 110 -20.95 9.67 -13.94
C VAL A 110 -19.70 9.64 -13.09
N ALA A 111 -19.61 8.76 -12.11
CA ALA A 111 -18.44 8.62 -11.26
C ALA A 111 -17.18 8.27 -12.08
N ARG A 112 -17.28 7.30 -13.00
CA ARG A 112 -16.19 6.96 -13.93
C ARG A 112 -15.78 8.14 -14.81
N LYS A 113 -16.76 8.87 -15.35
CA LYS A 113 -16.50 10.06 -16.16
C LYS A 113 -15.73 11.13 -15.39
N ILE A 114 -16.05 11.38 -14.12
CA ILE A 114 -15.33 12.34 -13.27
C ILE A 114 -13.86 11.93 -13.16
N VAL A 115 -13.57 10.67 -12.84
CA VAL A 115 -12.19 10.17 -12.72
C VAL A 115 -11.44 10.30 -14.04
N VAL A 116 -12.06 9.92 -15.17
CA VAL A 116 -11.44 10.06 -16.50
C VAL A 116 -11.10 11.51 -16.79
N LEU A 117 -12.03 12.44 -16.58
CA LEU A 117 -11.79 13.86 -16.81
C LEU A 117 -10.69 14.44 -15.90
N CYS A 118 -10.60 13.98 -14.66
CA CYS A 118 -9.52 14.36 -13.74
C CYS A 118 -8.15 13.88 -14.26
N LEU A 119 -8.07 12.63 -14.72
CA LEU A 119 -6.82 12.10 -15.30
C LEU A 119 -6.47 12.82 -16.61
N ASP A 120 -7.43 13.05 -17.50
CA ASP A 120 -7.24 13.80 -18.74
C ASP A 120 -6.74 15.22 -18.48
N SER A 121 -7.28 15.86 -17.42
CA SER A 121 -6.86 17.21 -17.00
C SER A 121 -5.42 17.24 -16.52
N LEU A 122 -5.03 16.27 -15.70
CA LEU A 122 -3.64 16.15 -15.25
C LEU A 122 -2.70 15.84 -16.40
N GLU A 123 -3.03 14.85 -17.23
CA GLU A 123 -2.18 14.38 -18.32
C GLU A 123 -1.91 15.43 -19.38
N ASN A 124 -2.91 16.26 -19.73
CA ASN A 124 -2.80 17.18 -20.83
C ASN A 124 -2.36 18.60 -20.42
N THR A 125 -2.75 19.07 -19.22
CA THR A 125 -2.54 20.49 -18.86
C THR A 125 -2.01 20.71 -17.45
N LEU A 126 -2.64 20.10 -16.43
CA LEU A 126 -2.38 20.46 -15.03
C LEU A 126 -1.10 19.86 -14.44
N PHE A 127 -0.44 18.93 -15.13
CA PHE A 127 0.81 18.34 -14.63
C PHE A 127 1.95 19.34 -14.43
N ARG A 128 1.89 20.52 -15.09
CA ARG A 128 2.89 21.58 -14.98
C ARG A 128 2.59 22.59 -13.87
N GLU A 129 1.38 22.57 -13.33
CA GLU A 129 0.93 23.52 -12.34
C GLU A 129 1.57 23.25 -10.97
N LYS A 130 1.77 24.33 -10.20
CA LYS A 130 2.22 24.23 -8.82
C LYS A 130 1.20 23.46 -7.98
N GLY A 131 1.65 22.45 -7.28
CA GLY A 131 0.81 21.58 -6.45
C GLY A 131 0.33 20.32 -7.18
N ALA A 132 0.67 20.09 -8.46
CA ALA A 132 0.30 18.89 -9.19
C ALA A 132 0.85 17.61 -8.54
N GLY A 133 2.01 17.69 -7.91
CA GLY A 133 2.60 16.56 -7.17
C GLY A 133 1.75 16.05 -6.02
N LYS A 134 0.83 16.84 -5.48
CA LYS A 134 -0.10 16.41 -4.43
C LYS A 134 -1.05 15.31 -4.91
N ALA A 135 -1.29 15.18 -6.22
CA ALA A 135 -2.04 14.06 -6.79
C ALA A 135 -1.28 12.73 -6.71
N ALA A 136 0.03 12.75 -6.42
CA ALA A 136 0.87 11.55 -6.50
C ALA A 136 0.44 10.42 -5.56
N TYR A 137 -0.13 10.75 -4.40
CA TYR A 137 -0.68 9.74 -3.48
C TYR A 137 -1.85 8.98 -4.11
N ALA A 138 -2.86 9.69 -4.63
CA ALA A 138 -4.01 9.06 -5.29
C ALA A 138 -3.59 8.29 -6.55
N LEU A 139 -2.72 8.89 -7.38
CA LEU A 139 -2.23 8.26 -8.60
C LEU A 139 -1.46 6.96 -8.32
N SER A 140 -0.65 6.91 -7.26
CA SER A 140 0.11 5.72 -6.90
C SER A 140 -0.76 4.57 -6.37
N ASN A 141 -1.93 4.86 -5.83
CA ASN A 141 -2.89 3.88 -5.35
C ASN A 141 -3.90 3.44 -6.43
N SER A 142 -3.86 4.04 -7.61
CA SER A 142 -4.74 3.71 -8.72
C SER A 142 -4.18 2.54 -9.54
N ARG A 143 -5.10 1.71 -10.08
CA ARG A 143 -4.76 0.63 -11.03
C ARG A 143 -4.76 1.10 -12.49
N ASP A 144 -5.11 2.34 -12.78
CA ASP A 144 -5.09 2.89 -14.13
C ASP A 144 -3.64 3.13 -14.57
N LEU A 145 -3.25 2.52 -15.69
CA LEU A 145 -1.87 2.60 -16.22
C LEU A 145 -1.45 4.04 -16.57
N ARG A 146 -2.41 4.92 -16.88
CA ARG A 146 -2.14 6.34 -17.15
C ARG A 146 -1.58 7.06 -15.94
N CYS A 147 -1.92 6.61 -14.72
CA CYS A 147 -1.41 7.24 -13.50
C CYS A 147 0.11 7.24 -13.43
N ARG A 148 0.75 6.16 -13.91
CA ARG A 148 2.21 6.11 -14.02
C ARG A 148 2.75 7.13 -15.00
N VAL A 149 2.13 7.27 -16.17
CA VAL A 149 2.53 8.25 -17.19
C VAL A 149 2.42 9.67 -16.64
N ILE A 150 1.32 9.99 -15.96
CA ILE A 150 1.11 11.30 -15.33
C ILE A 150 2.18 11.58 -14.27
N LEU A 151 2.50 10.60 -13.42
CA LEU A 151 3.58 10.72 -12.45
C LEU A 151 4.94 10.98 -13.10
N GLU A 152 5.26 10.28 -14.20
CA GLU A 152 6.48 10.52 -14.98
C GLU A 152 6.51 11.94 -15.57
N GLN A 153 5.39 12.41 -16.12
CA GLN A 153 5.27 13.77 -16.65
C GLN A 153 5.46 14.84 -15.58
N ILE A 154 4.82 14.70 -14.41
CA ILE A 154 4.99 15.67 -13.30
C ILE A 154 6.46 15.66 -12.86
N LYS A 155 7.07 14.49 -12.67
CA LYS A 155 8.46 14.37 -12.23
C LYS A 155 9.43 15.03 -13.22
N ASP A 156 9.21 14.87 -14.53
CA ASP A 156 10.19 15.27 -15.56
C ASP A 156 9.95 16.68 -16.09
N TYR A 157 8.70 17.17 -16.09
CA TYR A 157 8.34 18.43 -16.76
C TYR A 157 7.73 19.51 -15.85
N ASN A 158 7.39 19.20 -14.61
CA ASN A 158 6.95 20.21 -13.66
C ASN A 158 8.15 21.07 -13.22
N GLN A 159 7.94 22.36 -13.01
CA GLN A 159 9.02 23.31 -12.66
C GLN A 159 9.29 23.37 -11.13
N PHE A 160 8.40 22.85 -10.32
CA PHE A 160 8.47 22.93 -8.86
C PHE A 160 9.13 21.68 -8.27
N PRO A 161 10.26 21.82 -7.56
CA PRO A 161 10.97 20.67 -6.99
C PRO A 161 10.10 19.81 -6.06
N GLU A 162 9.22 20.41 -5.27
CA GLU A 162 8.30 19.70 -4.39
C GLU A 162 7.39 18.74 -5.19
N ASP A 163 6.79 19.22 -6.28
CA ASP A 163 5.91 18.42 -7.13
C ASP A 163 6.66 17.27 -7.82
N GLN A 164 7.88 17.54 -8.30
CA GLN A 164 8.76 16.50 -8.84
C GLN A 164 9.09 15.44 -7.80
N GLY A 165 9.40 15.86 -6.56
CA GLY A 165 9.73 14.96 -5.45
C GLY A 165 8.55 14.07 -5.04
N LEU A 166 7.35 14.65 -4.90
CA LEU A 166 6.13 13.89 -4.59
C LEU A 166 5.81 12.88 -5.69
N SER A 167 5.98 13.26 -6.96
CA SER A 167 5.76 12.36 -8.09
C SER A 167 6.81 11.26 -8.18
N ALA A 168 8.07 11.56 -7.86
CA ALA A 168 9.11 10.53 -7.73
C ALA A 168 8.76 9.52 -6.62
N LEU A 169 8.24 9.98 -5.49
CA LEU A 169 7.76 9.11 -4.43
C LEU A 169 6.59 8.23 -4.90
N GLY A 170 5.61 8.82 -5.58
CA GLY A 170 4.49 8.06 -6.17
C GLY A 170 4.96 6.96 -7.11
N LEU A 171 5.92 7.25 -8.00
CA LEU A 171 6.54 6.23 -8.87
C LEU A 171 7.26 5.14 -8.09
N ALA A 172 7.98 5.49 -7.01
CA ALA A 172 8.63 4.52 -6.17
C ALA A 172 7.63 3.58 -5.47
N MET A 173 6.44 4.08 -5.10
CA MET A 173 5.37 3.25 -4.53
C MET A 173 4.74 2.33 -5.57
N VAL A 174 4.46 2.81 -6.78
CA VAL A 174 3.99 1.98 -7.91
C VAL A 174 4.99 0.85 -8.21
N MET A 175 6.28 1.15 -8.23
CA MET A 175 7.32 0.14 -8.45
C MET A 175 7.37 -0.92 -7.35
N LYS A 176 7.05 -0.56 -6.10
CA LYS A 176 7.00 -1.51 -4.99
C LYS A 176 6.00 -2.63 -5.22
N GLU A 177 4.82 -2.30 -5.74
CA GLU A 177 3.76 -3.27 -5.99
C GLU A 177 4.05 -4.22 -7.16
N THR A 178 4.98 -3.84 -8.05
CA THR A 178 5.36 -4.68 -9.18
C THR A 178 6.41 -5.74 -8.81
N THR A 179 7.00 -5.70 -7.61
CA THR A 179 7.98 -6.68 -7.16
C THR A 179 7.29 -7.95 -6.67
N GLY A 180 7.59 -9.08 -7.31
CA GLY A 180 7.05 -10.39 -6.94
C GLY A 180 7.71 -10.99 -5.69
N MET A 181 7.15 -12.11 -5.19
CA MET A 181 7.65 -12.80 -4.00
C MET A 181 9.05 -13.41 -4.17
N LEU A 182 9.46 -13.74 -5.40
CA LEU A 182 10.68 -14.51 -5.67
C LEU A 182 11.88 -13.70 -6.14
N GLN A 183 11.66 -12.56 -6.71
CA GLN A 183 12.74 -11.83 -7.37
C GLN A 183 12.52 -10.34 -7.26
N ASP A 184 13.38 -9.69 -6.50
CA ASP A 184 13.59 -8.26 -6.63
C ASP A 184 14.47 -8.07 -7.88
N ASP A 185 13.91 -7.53 -8.96
CA ASP A 185 14.73 -7.08 -10.08
C ASP A 185 15.68 -6.00 -9.56
N VAL A 186 16.98 -6.30 -9.58
CA VAL A 186 18.04 -5.41 -9.08
C VAL A 186 17.96 -4.03 -9.73
N ARG A 187 17.54 -3.98 -11.02
CA ARG A 187 17.36 -2.71 -11.73
C ARG A 187 16.18 -1.92 -11.21
N LEU A 188 15.05 -2.59 -10.95
CA LEU A 188 13.86 -1.96 -10.34
C LEU A 188 14.14 -1.47 -8.92
N VAL A 189 14.81 -2.26 -8.11
CA VAL A 189 15.22 -1.87 -6.75
C VAL A 189 16.14 -0.66 -6.77
N ALA A 190 17.14 -0.64 -7.67
CA ALA A 190 18.04 0.50 -7.82
C ALA A 190 17.30 1.76 -8.31
N ALA A 191 16.42 1.62 -9.30
CA ALA A 191 15.60 2.71 -9.80
C ALA A 191 14.68 3.27 -8.72
N ARG A 192 14.00 2.40 -7.96
CA ARG A 192 13.17 2.78 -6.81
C ARG A 192 13.98 3.52 -5.75
N GLY A 193 15.17 3.01 -5.41
CA GLY A 193 16.06 3.68 -4.44
C GLY A 193 16.50 5.07 -4.90
N LYS A 194 16.71 5.29 -6.21
CA LYS A 194 17.00 6.61 -6.77
C LYS A 194 15.80 7.56 -6.64
N LEU A 195 14.59 7.11 -6.96
CA LEU A 195 13.36 7.91 -6.82
C LEU A 195 13.10 8.31 -5.36
N LEU A 196 13.31 7.40 -4.40
CA LEU A 196 13.16 7.70 -2.97
C LEU A 196 14.18 8.75 -2.49
N LYS A 197 15.44 8.71 -3.00
CA LYS A 197 16.44 9.72 -2.70
C LYS A 197 16.08 11.09 -3.32
N ASP A 198 15.57 11.10 -4.54
CA ASP A 198 15.10 12.31 -5.20
C ASP A 198 13.94 12.95 -4.43
N ALA A 199 12.99 12.14 -3.98
CA ALA A 199 11.88 12.59 -3.14
C ALA A 199 12.36 13.25 -1.83
N ILE A 200 13.26 12.60 -1.08
CA ILE A 200 13.74 13.15 0.20
C ILE A 200 14.51 14.48 0.01
N ILE A 201 15.21 14.64 -1.10
CA ILE A 201 15.95 15.87 -1.41
C ILE A 201 14.99 17.02 -1.77
N LYS A 202 13.91 16.73 -2.51
CA LYS A 202 13.04 17.75 -3.11
C LYS A 202 11.82 18.12 -2.27
N CYS A 203 11.31 17.17 -1.44
CA CYS A 203 10.06 17.38 -0.71
C CYS A 203 10.09 16.81 0.73
N TYR A 204 11.23 16.96 1.43
CA TYR A 204 11.47 16.43 2.79
C TYR A 204 10.37 16.80 3.80
N ASP A 205 9.92 18.06 3.81
CA ASP A 205 8.95 18.58 4.76
C ASP A 205 7.49 18.41 4.32
N SER A 206 7.28 17.87 3.13
CA SER A 206 5.95 17.65 2.57
C SER A 206 5.31 16.37 3.14
N SER A 207 4.01 16.19 2.88
CA SER A 207 3.27 14.97 3.17
C SER A 207 2.89 14.25 1.88
N PHE A 208 2.89 12.91 1.94
CA PHE A 208 2.42 12.03 0.87
C PHE A 208 1.15 11.32 1.38
N GLY A 209 -0.02 11.83 1.00
CA GLY A 209 -1.25 11.50 1.68
C GLY A 209 -1.15 11.84 3.17
N PRO A 210 -1.50 10.93 4.09
CA PRO A 210 -1.48 11.19 5.53
C PRO A 210 -0.08 11.07 6.17
N VAL A 211 0.96 10.70 5.41
CA VAL A 211 2.28 10.36 5.96
C VAL A 211 3.33 11.40 5.57
N PRO A 212 4.14 11.92 6.53
CA PRO A 212 5.28 12.77 6.20
C PRO A 212 6.28 12.05 5.29
N VAL A 213 6.71 12.71 4.22
CA VAL A 213 7.66 12.16 3.23
C VAL A 213 8.91 11.61 3.89
N ARG A 214 9.51 12.34 4.84
CA ARG A 214 10.71 11.91 5.56
C ARG A 214 10.55 10.57 6.26
N ASN A 215 9.37 10.29 6.82
CA ASN A 215 9.09 9.04 7.52
C ASN A 215 8.90 7.91 6.51
N LEU A 216 8.08 8.12 5.49
CA LEU A 216 7.81 7.13 4.46
C LEU A 216 9.09 6.72 3.73
N VAL A 217 9.87 7.69 3.26
CA VAL A 217 11.14 7.41 2.55
C VAL A 217 12.13 6.66 3.44
N LYS A 218 12.24 7.01 4.73
CA LYS A 218 13.08 6.29 5.69
C LYS A 218 12.69 4.82 5.79
N GLU A 219 11.39 4.54 5.90
CA GLU A 219 10.86 3.19 5.99
C GLU A 219 11.11 2.39 4.69
N GLU A 220 10.87 3.00 3.53
CA GLU A 220 11.07 2.38 2.24
C GLU A 220 12.56 2.08 1.95
N LEU A 221 13.46 3.00 2.31
CA LEU A 221 14.90 2.77 2.20
C LEU A 221 15.40 1.71 3.18
N TYR A 222 14.80 1.61 4.37
CA TYR A 222 15.12 0.53 5.30
C TYR A 222 14.72 -0.83 4.70
N GLU A 223 13.51 -0.93 4.12
CA GLU A 223 13.05 -2.15 3.45
C GLU A 223 13.99 -2.57 2.32
N ILE A 224 14.39 -1.63 1.46
CA ILE A 224 15.33 -1.90 0.36
C ILE A 224 16.68 -2.43 0.89
N ARG A 225 17.19 -1.89 1.99
CA ARG A 225 18.51 -2.25 2.51
C ARG A 225 18.52 -3.56 3.29
N ASN A 226 17.43 -3.86 4.01
CA ASN A 226 17.43 -4.92 5.01
C ASN A 226 16.46 -6.06 4.71
N LEU A 227 15.43 -5.83 3.90
CA LEU A 227 14.35 -6.80 3.71
C LEU A 227 14.18 -7.27 2.28
N ASN A 228 15.00 -6.82 1.34
CA ASN A 228 14.96 -7.33 -0.03
C ASN A 228 15.54 -8.73 -0.14
N ILE A 229 15.08 -9.44 -1.16
CA ILE A 229 15.61 -10.76 -1.51
C ILE A 229 17.12 -10.65 -1.72
N GLY A 230 17.83 -11.55 -1.09
CA GLY A 230 19.28 -11.55 -1.09
C GLY A 230 19.94 -10.80 0.05
N GLN A 231 19.23 -9.97 0.82
CA GLN A 231 19.73 -9.32 2.03
C GLN A 231 19.66 -10.26 3.23
N THR A 232 20.47 -10.00 4.24
CA THR A 232 20.36 -10.71 5.53
C THR A 232 19.23 -10.06 6.33
N GLY A 233 18.21 -10.85 6.66
CA GLY A 233 17.08 -10.40 7.47
C GLY A 233 17.49 -10.06 8.90
N PRO A 234 16.73 -9.21 9.61
CA PRO A 234 16.93 -8.93 11.01
C PRO A 234 16.93 -10.21 11.85
N LYS A 235 17.86 -10.33 12.79
CA LYS A 235 17.79 -11.40 13.80
C LYS A 235 16.67 -11.11 14.78
N ILE A 236 15.84 -12.10 15.06
CA ILE A 236 14.84 -12.04 16.10
C ILE A 236 15.16 -13.01 17.22
N SER A 237 14.96 -12.61 18.48
CA SER A 237 15.04 -13.47 19.64
C SER A 237 13.78 -13.25 20.45
N LEU A 238 12.92 -14.26 20.51
CA LEU A 238 11.58 -14.18 21.09
C LEU A 238 11.23 -15.44 21.89
N PRO A 239 10.43 -15.32 22.96
CA PRO A 239 9.98 -16.45 23.73
C PRO A 239 9.06 -17.37 22.90
N SER A 240 9.27 -18.68 23.06
CA SER A 240 8.44 -19.71 22.44
C SER A 240 7.24 -20.06 23.32
N THR A 241 6.06 -20.23 22.72
CA THR A 241 4.85 -20.70 23.46
C THR A 241 5.02 -22.09 24.07
N ALA A 242 5.91 -22.94 23.54
CA ALA A 242 6.11 -24.30 24.07
C ALA A 242 6.89 -24.31 25.39
N THR A 243 7.97 -23.55 25.47
CA THR A 243 8.95 -23.64 26.58
C THR A 243 9.07 -22.36 27.40
N GLY A 244 8.59 -21.21 26.88
CA GLY A 244 8.88 -19.90 27.40
C GLY A 244 10.34 -19.44 27.18
N ALA A 245 11.20 -20.29 26.68
CA ALA A 245 12.61 -19.94 26.40
C ALA A 245 12.72 -19.10 25.12
N GLU A 246 13.73 -18.24 25.08
CA GLU A 246 14.04 -17.47 23.90
C GLU A 246 14.56 -18.36 22.76
N VAL A 247 14.00 -18.16 21.58
CA VAL A 247 14.44 -18.79 20.33
C VAL A 247 14.96 -17.71 19.41
N THR A 248 16.20 -17.85 18.97
CA THR A 248 16.83 -16.93 18.01
C THR A 248 16.64 -17.48 16.58
N VAL A 249 16.24 -16.61 15.65
CA VAL A 249 16.10 -16.95 14.24
C VAL A 249 16.94 -15.97 13.40
N PRO A 250 17.73 -16.48 12.43
CA PRO A 250 17.95 -17.89 12.05
C PRO A 250 18.80 -18.64 13.10
N SER A 251 18.53 -19.97 13.23
CA SER A 251 19.19 -20.83 14.22
C SER A 251 20.22 -21.82 13.63
N GLY A 252 20.59 -21.70 12.38
CA GLY A 252 21.79 -22.31 11.81
C GLY A 252 21.64 -23.32 10.67
N ASP A 253 20.98 -24.47 10.79
CA ASP A 253 21.21 -25.57 9.82
C ASP A 253 20.19 -25.70 8.70
N LYS A 254 19.00 -25.17 8.88
CA LYS A 254 17.88 -25.34 7.95
C LYS A 254 17.34 -23.97 7.50
N PRO A 255 16.77 -23.90 6.28
CA PRO A 255 15.95 -22.77 5.90
C PRO A 255 14.78 -22.58 6.86
N VAL A 256 14.44 -21.34 7.15
CA VAL A 256 13.33 -20.98 8.05
C VAL A 256 12.28 -20.19 7.29
N LEU A 257 11.04 -20.67 7.30
CA LEU A 257 9.88 -19.90 6.88
C LEU A 257 9.30 -19.18 8.10
N LEU A 258 9.62 -17.90 8.25
CA LEU A 258 8.96 -17.04 9.21
C LEU A 258 7.54 -16.74 8.72
N VAL A 259 6.55 -16.99 9.58
CA VAL A 259 5.14 -16.71 9.31
C VAL A 259 4.64 -15.74 10.37
N PHE A 260 4.59 -14.47 10.03
CA PHE A 260 3.94 -13.46 10.87
C PHE A 260 2.42 -13.61 10.73
N TRP A 261 1.75 -13.90 11.85
CA TRP A 261 0.33 -14.18 11.90
C TRP A 261 -0.35 -13.50 13.07
N ASP A 262 -1.66 -13.27 12.99
CA ASP A 262 -2.47 -12.75 14.09
C ASP A 262 -3.61 -13.74 14.37
N PRO A 263 -3.76 -14.20 15.62
CA PRO A 263 -4.87 -15.10 16.01
C PRO A 263 -6.28 -14.54 15.71
N ARG A 264 -6.41 -13.23 15.61
CA ARG A 264 -7.69 -12.53 15.35
C ARG A 264 -8.01 -12.38 13.85
N ASP A 265 -7.05 -12.65 12.97
CA ASP A 265 -7.23 -12.58 11.51
C ASP A 265 -7.44 -13.98 10.93
N VAL A 266 -8.65 -14.25 10.45
CA VAL A 266 -9.05 -15.56 9.89
C VAL A 266 -8.14 -15.98 8.73
N ARG A 267 -7.74 -15.05 7.86
CA ARG A 267 -6.85 -15.35 6.72
C ARG A 267 -5.47 -15.77 7.22
N SER A 268 -5.00 -15.10 8.27
CA SER A 268 -3.72 -15.38 8.90
C SER A 268 -3.69 -16.79 9.52
N VAL A 269 -4.76 -17.14 10.21
CA VAL A 269 -4.96 -18.49 10.81
C VAL A 269 -4.99 -19.57 9.73
N GLN A 270 -5.79 -19.41 8.68
CA GLN A 270 -5.89 -20.36 7.57
C GLN A 270 -4.54 -20.56 6.88
N PHE A 271 -3.81 -19.46 6.66
CA PHE A 271 -2.48 -19.57 6.07
C PHE A 271 -1.49 -20.28 7.01
N LEU A 272 -1.52 -20.01 8.31
CA LEU A 272 -0.67 -20.68 9.28
C LEU A 272 -0.88 -22.22 9.26
N GLN A 273 -2.13 -22.68 9.26
CA GLN A 273 -2.46 -24.11 9.15
C GLN A 273 -1.84 -24.72 7.88
N LYS A 274 -1.97 -24.02 6.75
CA LYS A 274 -1.34 -24.41 5.49
C LYS A 274 0.19 -24.45 5.61
N ALA A 275 0.80 -23.40 6.14
CA ALA A 275 2.26 -23.32 6.28
C ALA A 275 2.83 -24.46 7.14
N VAL A 276 2.14 -24.82 8.21
CA VAL A 276 2.54 -25.94 9.07
C VAL A 276 2.47 -27.29 8.34
N SER A 277 1.47 -27.47 7.46
CA SER A 277 1.36 -28.70 6.67
C SER A 277 2.55 -28.91 5.71
N LEU A 278 3.18 -27.82 5.25
CA LEU A 278 4.35 -27.85 4.37
C LEU A 278 5.59 -28.54 4.99
N ARG A 279 5.65 -28.69 6.32
CA ARG A 279 6.72 -29.47 6.98
C ARG A 279 6.75 -30.93 6.52
N LYS A 280 5.58 -31.49 6.16
CA LYS A 280 5.48 -32.87 5.65
C LYS A 280 6.08 -32.99 4.26
N GLU A 281 5.92 -31.95 3.45
CA GLU A 281 6.41 -31.90 2.07
C GLU A 281 7.89 -31.52 1.99
N PHE A 282 8.33 -30.65 2.92
CA PHE A 282 9.71 -30.16 3.02
C PHE A 282 10.32 -30.48 4.41
N PRO A 283 10.79 -31.70 4.67
CA PRO A 283 11.38 -32.08 5.97
C PRO A 283 12.62 -31.24 6.35
N GLY A 284 13.26 -30.65 5.34
CA GLY A 284 14.38 -29.72 5.52
C GLY A 284 14.00 -28.29 5.84
N LEU A 285 12.69 -27.94 5.89
CA LEU A 285 12.20 -26.58 6.17
C LEU A 285 11.75 -26.47 7.62
N THR A 286 12.20 -25.45 8.32
CA THR A 286 11.64 -25.06 9.61
C THR A 286 10.55 -24.01 9.39
N VAL A 287 9.31 -24.28 9.82
CA VAL A 287 8.24 -23.27 9.83
C VAL A 287 8.18 -22.66 11.23
N MET A 288 8.37 -21.36 11.31
CA MET A 288 8.44 -20.61 12.55
C MET A 288 7.35 -19.53 12.57
N PRO A 289 6.22 -19.76 13.23
CA PRO A 289 5.19 -18.76 13.43
C PRO A 289 5.66 -17.67 14.38
N VAL A 290 5.27 -16.42 14.13
CA VAL A 290 5.51 -15.24 14.99
C VAL A 290 4.19 -14.51 15.15
N ALA A 291 3.70 -14.38 16.39
CA ALA A 291 2.44 -13.71 16.70
C ALA A 291 2.66 -12.48 17.57
N PRO A 292 1.86 -11.42 17.40
CA PRO A 292 1.85 -10.28 18.31
C PRO A 292 1.04 -10.62 19.58
N GLY A 293 1.25 -9.86 20.65
CA GLY A 293 0.47 -9.97 21.89
C GLY A 293 1.14 -10.84 22.95
N ASN A 294 0.37 -11.25 23.96
CA ASN A 294 0.90 -12.02 25.07
C ASN A 294 0.92 -13.53 24.81
N SER A 295 1.77 -14.23 25.53
CA SER A 295 2.01 -15.67 25.36
C SER A 295 0.76 -16.54 25.64
N GLU A 296 -0.06 -16.16 26.64
CA GLU A 296 -1.23 -16.95 27.03
C GLU A 296 -2.32 -16.91 25.96
N ASP A 297 -2.56 -15.75 25.35
CA ASP A 297 -3.56 -15.61 24.28
C ASP A 297 -3.13 -16.39 23.04
N VAL A 298 -1.84 -16.31 22.68
CA VAL A 298 -1.29 -17.06 21.54
C VAL A 298 -1.35 -18.57 21.78
N LYS A 299 -1.01 -19.07 22.98
CA LYS A 299 -1.15 -20.47 23.36
C LYS A 299 -2.60 -20.95 23.26
N LYS A 300 -3.53 -20.16 23.83
CA LYS A 300 -4.96 -20.46 23.78
C LYS A 300 -5.47 -20.54 22.33
N ALA A 301 -5.03 -19.63 21.49
CA ALA A 301 -5.39 -19.65 20.06
C ALA A 301 -4.86 -20.91 19.37
N LEU A 302 -3.60 -21.30 19.59
CA LEU A 302 -3.03 -22.51 19.01
C LEU A 302 -3.75 -23.79 19.49
N LEU A 303 -4.13 -23.86 20.78
CA LEU A 303 -4.92 -24.96 21.33
C LEU A 303 -6.30 -25.06 20.69
N ASN A 304 -6.99 -23.94 20.53
CA ASN A 304 -8.31 -23.88 19.88
C ASN A 304 -8.25 -24.30 18.39
N LEU A 305 -7.11 -24.14 17.76
CA LEU A 305 -6.86 -24.52 16.37
C LEU A 305 -6.32 -25.95 16.24
N GLU A 306 -6.18 -26.69 17.36
CA GLU A 306 -5.59 -28.03 17.41
C GLU A 306 -4.20 -28.11 16.77
N MET A 307 -3.41 -27.04 16.91
CA MET A 307 -2.09 -26.93 16.29
C MET A 307 -0.98 -27.31 17.28
N ASP A 308 -0.30 -28.40 16.98
CA ASP A 308 0.91 -28.84 17.70
C ASP A 308 2.17 -28.16 17.13
N THR A 309 2.12 -26.85 16.98
CA THR A 309 3.23 -26.05 16.46
C THR A 309 3.45 -24.85 17.37
N PRO A 310 4.63 -24.76 18.02
CA PRO A 310 4.93 -23.58 18.83
C PRO A 310 5.02 -22.32 17.95
N SER A 311 4.58 -21.21 18.52
CA SER A 311 4.77 -19.86 17.94
C SER A 311 5.77 -19.09 18.78
N LEU A 312 6.50 -18.20 18.17
CA LEU A 312 7.21 -17.13 18.85
C LEU A 312 6.22 -16.01 19.17
N VAL A 313 6.43 -15.33 20.29
CA VAL A 313 5.54 -14.29 20.78
C VAL A 313 6.26 -12.95 20.80
N ASP A 314 5.78 -12.01 20.02
CA ASP A 314 6.33 -10.66 19.91
C ASP A 314 5.47 -9.65 20.70
N GLU A 315 5.58 -9.68 22.04
CA GLU A 315 4.78 -8.83 22.93
C GLU A 315 4.99 -7.33 22.67
N LYS A 316 6.18 -6.94 22.26
CA LYS A 316 6.57 -5.56 22.02
C LYS A 316 6.44 -5.13 20.56
N ALA A 317 5.97 -6.02 19.70
CA ALA A 317 5.91 -5.84 18.24
C ALA A 317 7.26 -5.42 17.61
N ALA A 318 8.38 -5.83 18.22
CA ALA A 318 9.71 -5.46 17.77
C ALA A 318 10.08 -6.18 16.47
N ALA A 319 9.84 -7.49 16.38
CA ALA A 319 10.06 -8.26 15.16
C ALA A 319 9.10 -7.84 14.04
N PHE A 320 7.83 -7.56 14.37
CA PHE A 320 6.87 -6.99 13.42
C PHE A 320 7.38 -5.67 12.85
N LYS A 321 7.92 -4.80 13.69
CA LYS A 321 8.53 -3.53 13.26
C LYS A 321 9.78 -3.73 12.41
N ASP A 322 10.69 -4.61 12.82
CA ASP A 322 11.95 -4.85 12.11
C ASP A 322 11.72 -5.48 10.73
N TYR A 323 10.74 -6.37 10.60
CA TYR A 323 10.31 -6.98 9.35
C TYR A 323 9.23 -6.18 8.58
N ARG A 324 8.87 -4.98 9.06
CA ARG A 324 7.87 -4.09 8.43
C ARG A 324 6.53 -4.80 8.16
N VAL A 325 6.08 -5.61 9.12
CA VAL A 325 4.82 -6.33 9.04
C VAL A 325 3.68 -5.42 9.45
N MET A 326 2.99 -4.85 8.49
CA MET A 326 1.82 -4.00 8.70
C MET A 326 0.50 -4.77 8.61
N LEU A 327 0.50 -5.87 7.85
CA LEU A 327 -0.66 -6.74 7.63
C LEU A 327 -0.22 -8.19 7.71
N THR A 328 -1.09 -9.03 8.29
CA THR A 328 -0.93 -10.47 8.35
C THR A 328 -1.88 -11.17 7.36
N PRO A 329 -1.54 -12.38 6.88
CA PRO A 329 -0.25 -13.06 7.04
C PRO A 329 0.87 -12.41 6.20
N ARG A 330 2.08 -12.39 6.75
CA ARG A 330 3.30 -11.99 6.04
C ARG A 330 4.37 -13.06 6.20
N VAL A 331 5.12 -13.35 5.13
CA VAL A 331 6.14 -14.41 5.17
C VAL A 331 7.50 -13.91 4.74
N TYR A 332 8.53 -14.55 5.33
CA TYR A 332 9.92 -14.44 4.92
C TYR A 332 10.56 -15.83 4.95
N LEU A 333 11.07 -16.29 3.82
CA LEU A 333 11.88 -17.50 3.77
C LEU A 333 13.35 -17.10 3.87
N LEU A 334 14.01 -17.57 4.91
CA LEU A 334 15.43 -17.33 5.17
C LEU A 334 16.24 -18.58 4.87
N ASP A 335 17.43 -18.44 4.30
CA ASP A 335 18.39 -19.52 4.26
C ASP A 335 19.03 -19.75 5.65
N PRO A 336 19.86 -20.81 5.85
CA PRO A 336 20.53 -21.04 7.12
C PRO A 336 21.43 -19.90 7.60
N ALA A 337 21.92 -19.06 6.70
CA ALA A 337 22.72 -17.88 7.02
C ALA A 337 21.86 -16.63 7.32
N GLY A 338 20.53 -16.73 7.25
CA GLY A 338 19.60 -15.64 7.46
C GLY A 338 19.34 -14.76 6.22
N LYS A 339 19.79 -15.21 5.05
CA LYS A 339 19.55 -14.48 3.82
C LYS A 339 18.11 -14.68 3.34
N ILE A 340 17.42 -13.61 3.01
CA ILE A 340 16.04 -13.63 2.51
C ILE A 340 16.03 -14.22 1.09
N LEU A 341 15.30 -15.32 0.92
CA LEU A 341 15.11 -16.03 -0.35
C LEU A 341 13.76 -15.74 -0.99
N MET A 342 12.74 -15.47 -0.16
CA MET A 342 11.38 -15.15 -0.59
C MET A 342 10.73 -14.29 0.49
N ARG A 343 9.88 -13.35 0.08
CA ARG A 343 9.14 -12.50 1.01
C ARG A 343 7.81 -12.05 0.40
N GLY A 344 6.85 -11.75 1.20
CA GLY A 344 5.59 -11.14 0.74
C GLY A 344 4.38 -11.55 1.54
N THR A 345 3.21 -11.11 1.06
CA THR A 345 1.91 -11.63 1.48
C THR A 345 1.63 -12.89 0.67
N PRO A 346 1.26 -14.01 1.29
CA PRO A 346 0.94 -15.23 0.55
C PRO A 346 -0.22 -15.01 -0.43
N ASP A 347 -0.01 -15.39 -1.66
CA ASP A 347 -0.97 -15.33 -2.76
C ASP A 347 -1.16 -16.72 -3.39
N MET A 348 -1.85 -16.77 -4.53
CA MET A 348 -2.08 -18.02 -5.28
C MET A 348 -0.77 -18.67 -5.79
N LEU A 349 0.30 -17.90 -5.93
CA LEU A 349 1.59 -18.39 -6.41
C LEU A 349 2.54 -18.80 -5.28
N PHE A 350 2.12 -18.66 -4.02
CA PHE A 350 2.98 -18.93 -2.87
C PHE A 350 3.61 -20.33 -2.92
N ASP A 351 2.81 -21.36 -3.17
CA ASP A 351 3.29 -22.76 -3.20
C ASP A 351 4.30 -22.94 -4.34
N ALA A 352 3.95 -22.53 -5.56
CA ALA A 352 4.85 -22.62 -6.71
C ALA A 352 6.19 -21.91 -6.45
N ASN A 353 6.13 -20.74 -5.81
CA ASN A 353 7.30 -19.96 -5.45
C ASN A 353 8.15 -20.70 -4.38
N LEU A 354 7.53 -21.26 -3.37
CA LEU A 354 8.23 -22.04 -2.33
C LEU A 354 8.90 -23.27 -2.92
N TYR A 355 8.19 -24.05 -3.75
CA TYR A 355 8.75 -25.21 -4.45
C TYR A 355 9.97 -24.85 -5.30
N ALA A 356 9.89 -23.74 -6.06
CA ALA A 356 10.99 -23.27 -6.89
C ALA A 356 12.24 -22.92 -6.06
N VAL A 357 12.06 -22.30 -4.88
CA VAL A 357 13.18 -21.93 -4.01
C VAL A 357 13.77 -23.14 -3.31
N MET A 358 12.93 -24.01 -2.74
CA MET A 358 13.37 -25.21 -2.04
C MET A 358 14.10 -26.17 -2.97
N GLY A 359 13.60 -26.39 -4.18
CA GLY A 359 14.28 -27.20 -5.21
C GLY A 359 15.67 -26.67 -5.58
N LYS A 360 15.85 -25.35 -5.65
CA LYS A 360 17.17 -24.74 -5.87
C LYS A 360 18.13 -24.96 -4.70
N LEU A 361 17.64 -24.95 -3.47
CA LEU A 361 18.44 -25.19 -2.27
C LEU A 361 18.92 -26.64 -2.21
N GLU A 362 18.03 -27.60 -2.47
CA GLU A 362 18.35 -29.04 -2.49
C GLU A 362 19.31 -29.38 -3.62
N GLY A 363 19.10 -28.86 -4.81
CA GLY A 363 20.03 -29.05 -5.95
C GLY A 363 21.43 -28.50 -5.68
N LYS A 364 21.58 -27.41 -4.94
CA LYS A 364 22.87 -26.88 -4.49
C LYS A 364 23.53 -27.77 -3.45
N LYS A 365 22.75 -28.37 -2.54
CA LYS A 365 23.25 -29.26 -1.51
C LYS A 365 23.83 -30.55 -2.14
N ASN A 366 23.13 -31.14 -3.10
CA ASN A 366 23.58 -32.32 -3.82
C ASN A 366 24.86 -32.06 -4.64
N ARG A 367 25.00 -30.89 -5.29
CA ARG A 367 26.22 -30.53 -6.02
C ARG A 367 27.44 -30.31 -5.10
N LYS A 368 27.24 -29.83 -3.86
CA LYS A 368 28.33 -29.68 -2.89
C LYS A 368 28.80 -31.05 -2.34
N ILE A 369 27.86 -31.98 -2.11
CA ILE A 369 28.20 -33.34 -1.68
C ILE A 369 28.95 -34.08 -2.77
N GLY A 370 28.50 -33.98 -4.04
CA GLY A 370 29.20 -34.60 -5.17
C GLY A 370 30.61 -34.05 -5.46
N ARG A 371 30.94 -32.84 -5.03
CA ARG A 371 32.30 -32.26 -5.16
C ARG A 371 33.22 -32.58 -3.96
N ALA A 372 32.68 -33.02 -2.84
CA ALA A 372 33.48 -33.41 -1.68
C ALA A 372 33.92 -34.91 -1.74
N HIS A 373 33.46 -35.66 -2.74
CA HIS A 373 33.79 -37.08 -2.96
C HIS A 373 34.59 -37.34 -4.23
N VAL A 374 35.12 -36.28 -4.88
CA VAL A 374 36.11 -36.34 -5.95
C VAL A 374 37.38 -35.60 -5.48
#